data_ba608d4d5cbee7b62de412fc2b64df80
#
_entry.id   ba608d4d5cbee7b62de412fc2b64df80
#
_cell.length_a   1.000
_cell.length_b   1.000
_cell.length_c   1.000
_cell.angle_alpha   90.00
_cell.angle_beta   90.00
_cell.angle_gamma   90.00
#
_symmetry.space_group_name_H-M   'P 1'
#
loop_
_entity.id
_entity.type
_entity.pdbx_description
1 polymer ?
#
loop_
_entity_poly.entity_id
_entity_poly.type
_entity_poly.pdbx_seq_one_letter_code
_entity_poly.pdbx_strand_id
1 'polypeptide(L)'
;MACDSLSEKLQDAFKSLKGKGKITEEDVNLALRQVRTALLEADVNFMVAKDFVKSIKEKALGEEVFGSLNPAQTVIKIVNDELTALLGGTQSRIMISSKPPTIIMLVGLQGAGKTTTAGKLAVYLRKQGKHPMLVAADVYRPAAIKQLQVVGKQIDIPVFADETPGANPVDIARRAVEQSTHMLKDVVIIDTAGRLAIDEVLMDELSNIKAAVRPHEILLVVDSMIGQDAVTTAQTFNEKLGVDGVILTKLDGDARGGAALSIKAVTGLPIKFTGVSEKMDGFDVFYPDRMASRILDLGDFKTLIESVQGAIDEEEAREMAQKMAKNNFTLDDFLKQMNQVRKLGPLQNIIGMLPGMGQIKDQLKDLDLNSKEVRRIEAIIKSMTAAERQDPNILNGSRRKRIAMGSGTQVQDVNRLLKQFEEARKMMKRLQGLRGGKGGFPGMPKLPFM
;
A
#
# COMPACT_ATOMS: atom_id res chain seq x y z
N MET A 1 4.54 -1.73 10.24
CA MET A 1 3.91 -1.05 9.10
C MET A 1 4.17 0.44 9.20
N ALA A 2 3.94 1.17 8.11
CA ALA A 2 4.09 2.63 8.11
C ALA A 2 3.24 3.27 9.20
N CYS A 3 3.84 4.19 9.96
CA CYS A 3 3.18 5.00 10.99
C CYS A 3 2.65 4.27 12.23
N ASP A 4 3.04 3.02 12.50
CA ASP A 4 2.52 2.26 13.65
C ASP A 4 2.76 3.01 14.98
N SER A 5 3.94 3.61 15.19
CA SER A 5 4.28 4.36 16.42
C SER A 5 3.43 5.64 16.59
N LEU A 6 3.21 6.38 15.50
CA LEU A 6 2.35 7.57 15.52
C LEU A 6 0.89 7.19 15.78
N SER A 7 0.42 6.12 15.13
CA SER A 7 -0.93 5.60 15.29
C SER A 7 -1.23 5.21 16.74
N GLU A 8 -0.35 4.43 17.38
CA GLU A 8 -0.50 4.03 18.80
C GLU A 8 -0.61 5.23 19.73
N LYS A 9 0.27 6.23 19.56
CA LYS A 9 0.29 7.44 20.40
C LYS A 9 -0.96 8.31 20.20
N LEU A 10 -1.45 8.43 18.97
CA LEU A 10 -2.68 9.15 18.68
C LEU A 10 -3.90 8.43 19.26
N GLN A 11 -3.94 7.11 19.17
CA GLN A 11 -4.99 6.32 19.80
C GLN A 11 -5.00 6.51 21.33
N ASP A 12 -3.84 6.48 21.97
CA ASP A 12 -3.73 6.71 23.41
C ASP A 12 -4.22 8.10 23.81
N ALA A 13 -3.91 9.13 23.01
CA ALA A 13 -4.43 10.47 23.20
C ALA A 13 -5.98 10.50 23.16
N PHE A 14 -6.59 9.74 22.25
CA PHE A 14 -8.06 9.70 22.11
C PHE A 14 -8.76 8.70 23.03
N LYS A 15 -8.05 7.73 23.64
CA LYS A 15 -8.63 6.83 24.64
C LYS A 15 -9.22 7.61 25.81
N SER A 16 -8.59 8.70 26.22
CA SER A 16 -9.07 9.57 27.31
C SER A 16 -10.41 10.24 27.02
N LEU A 17 -10.76 10.39 25.72
CA LEU A 17 -12.04 10.96 25.27
C LEU A 17 -13.10 9.88 25.04
N LYS A 18 -12.70 8.65 24.69
CA LYS A 18 -13.63 7.53 24.46
C LYS A 18 -14.26 7.11 25.78
N GLY A 19 -15.59 7.01 25.80
CA GLY A 19 -16.35 6.56 26.98
C GLY A 19 -16.83 7.68 27.91
N LYS A 20 -16.46 8.95 27.67
CA LYS A 20 -17.04 10.08 28.35
C LYS A 20 -18.31 10.52 27.65
N GLY A 21 -19.44 10.45 28.33
CA GLY A 21 -20.74 10.90 27.80
C GLY A 21 -20.82 12.42 27.56
N LYS A 22 -19.97 13.19 28.27
CA LYS A 22 -19.75 14.63 28.05
C LYS A 22 -18.25 14.90 28.04
N ILE A 23 -17.80 15.72 27.10
CA ILE A 23 -16.41 16.16 26.98
C ILE A 23 -16.36 17.63 27.37
N THR A 24 -15.35 17.99 28.16
CA THR A 24 -15.06 19.37 28.56
C THR A 24 -13.98 19.96 27.64
N GLU A 25 -13.86 21.30 27.64
CA GLU A 25 -12.76 21.98 26.96
C GLU A 25 -11.39 21.52 27.48
N GLU A 26 -11.28 21.24 28.77
CA GLU A 26 -10.04 20.73 29.38
C GLU A 26 -9.66 19.35 28.82
N ASP A 27 -10.63 18.45 28.63
CA ASP A 27 -10.42 17.13 28.04
C ASP A 27 -9.88 17.25 26.60
N VAL A 28 -10.46 18.13 25.81
CA VAL A 28 -10.01 18.43 24.44
C VAL A 28 -8.60 18.98 24.46
N ASN A 29 -8.31 19.98 25.31
CA ASN A 29 -6.97 20.57 25.40
C ASN A 29 -5.91 19.54 25.85
N LEU A 30 -6.26 18.63 26.76
CA LEU A 30 -5.36 17.57 27.21
C LEU A 30 -5.04 16.60 26.04
N ALA A 31 -6.07 16.13 25.35
CA ALA A 31 -5.89 15.25 24.18
C ALA A 31 -5.06 15.91 23.08
N LEU A 32 -5.30 17.20 22.78
CA LEU A 32 -4.55 17.94 21.76
C LEU A 32 -3.09 18.18 22.14
N ARG A 33 -2.76 18.31 23.45
CA ARG A 33 -1.36 18.32 23.91
C ARG A 33 -0.67 16.99 23.61
N GLN A 34 -1.35 15.87 23.89
CA GLN A 34 -0.82 14.54 23.58
C GLN A 34 -0.65 14.33 22.08
N VAL A 35 -1.63 14.76 21.26
CA VAL A 35 -1.53 14.74 19.80
C VAL A 35 -0.31 15.53 19.32
N ARG A 36 -0.08 16.74 19.85
CA ARG A 36 1.11 17.55 19.51
C ARG A 36 2.40 16.81 19.84
N THR A 37 2.49 16.22 21.04
CA THR A 37 3.65 15.45 21.46
C THR A 37 3.87 14.26 20.53
N ALA A 38 2.82 13.50 20.21
CA ALA A 38 2.90 12.37 19.30
C ALA A 38 3.41 12.77 17.90
N LEU A 39 2.95 13.90 17.34
CA LEU A 39 3.43 14.42 16.06
C LEU A 39 4.90 14.82 16.10
N LEU A 40 5.35 15.49 17.17
CA LEU A 40 6.77 15.88 17.33
C LEU A 40 7.68 14.66 17.51
N GLU A 41 7.26 13.65 18.27
CA GLU A 41 7.98 12.40 18.43
C GLU A 41 8.00 11.54 17.14
N ALA A 42 6.99 11.74 16.28
CA ALA A 42 6.95 11.17 14.93
C ALA A 42 7.78 11.96 13.92
N ASP A 43 8.56 12.94 14.38
CA ASP A 43 9.43 13.77 13.54
C ASP A 43 8.66 14.67 12.54
N VAL A 44 7.45 15.11 12.93
CA VAL A 44 6.71 16.12 12.18
C VAL A 44 7.29 17.51 12.45
N ASN A 45 7.38 18.34 11.42
CA ASN A 45 7.85 19.72 11.54
C ASN A 45 7.08 20.49 12.63
N PHE A 46 7.80 21.21 13.47
CA PHE A 46 7.23 21.93 14.64
C PHE A 46 6.10 22.90 14.27
N MET A 47 6.29 23.69 13.22
CA MET A 47 5.26 24.66 12.79
C MET A 47 4.04 23.92 12.28
N VAL A 48 4.22 22.87 11.50
CA VAL A 48 3.13 22.02 10.99
C VAL A 48 2.33 21.40 12.15
N ALA A 49 3.01 20.84 13.15
CA ALA A 49 2.34 20.26 14.33
C ALA A 49 1.58 21.33 15.15
N LYS A 50 2.15 22.54 15.28
CA LYS A 50 1.52 23.67 15.98
C LYS A 50 0.25 24.15 15.27
N ASP A 51 0.33 24.36 13.96
CA ASP A 51 -0.77 24.87 13.15
C ASP A 51 -1.90 23.83 13.04
N PHE A 52 -1.55 22.56 12.91
CA PHE A 52 -2.48 21.44 12.93
C PHE A 52 -3.30 21.39 14.23
N VAL A 53 -2.62 21.42 15.39
CA VAL A 53 -3.30 21.40 16.69
C VAL A 53 -4.16 22.65 16.89
N LYS A 54 -3.71 23.82 16.42
CA LYS A 54 -4.48 25.06 16.47
C LYS A 54 -5.78 24.94 15.66
N SER A 55 -5.70 24.45 14.41
CA SER A 55 -6.87 24.26 13.55
C SER A 55 -7.89 23.30 14.16
N ILE A 56 -7.41 22.17 14.71
CA ILE A 56 -8.30 21.22 15.40
C ILE A 56 -8.95 21.87 16.62
N LYS A 57 -8.20 22.62 17.44
CA LYS A 57 -8.72 23.28 18.62
C LYS A 57 -9.87 24.24 18.27
N GLU A 58 -9.67 25.08 17.25
CA GLU A 58 -10.69 26.04 16.78
C GLU A 58 -11.99 25.32 16.35
N LYS A 59 -11.88 24.17 15.65
CA LYS A 59 -13.04 23.38 15.20
C LYS A 59 -13.66 22.54 16.32
N ALA A 60 -12.84 22.00 17.21
CA ALA A 60 -13.29 21.12 18.29
C ALA A 60 -13.95 21.87 19.46
N LEU A 61 -13.69 23.16 19.61
CA LEU A 61 -14.33 24.01 20.63
C LEU A 61 -15.62 24.68 20.14
N GLY A 62 -16.09 24.38 18.92
CA GLY A 62 -17.37 24.85 18.41
C GLY A 62 -18.57 24.23 19.16
N GLU A 63 -19.69 24.98 19.25
CA GLU A 63 -20.92 24.54 19.92
C GLU A 63 -21.47 23.21 19.39
N GLU A 64 -21.28 22.94 18.09
CA GLU A 64 -21.71 21.68 17.42
C GLU A 64 -21.07 20.44 18.01
N VAL A 65 -19.85 20.51 18.53
CA VAL A 65 -19.14 19.38 19.12
C VAL A 65 -19.69 19.04 20.50
N PHE A 66 -19.87 20.05 21.36
CA PHE A 66 -20.38 19.86 22.71
C PHE A 66 -21.87 19.50 22.75
N GLY A 67 -22.64 19.92 21.74
CA GLY A 67 -24.05 19.56 21.56
C GLY A 67 -24.29 18.22 20.88
N SER A 68 -23.26 17.54 20.40
CA SER A 68 -23.41 16.28 19.66
C SER A 68 -23.71 15.11 20.59
N LEU A 69 -24.44 14.09 20.06
CA LEU A 69 -24.74 12.85 20.78
C LEU A 69 -23.47 12.04 21.10
N ASN A 70 -22.38 12.26 20.35
CA ASN A 70 -21.11 11.58 20.56
C ASN A 70 -19.91 12.52 20.33
N PRO A 71 -19.61 13.41 21.29
CA PRO A 71 -18.57 14.42 21.14
C PRO A 71 -17.18 13.86 20.83
N ALA A 72 -16.83 12.70 21.42
CA ALA A 72 -15.55 12.04 21.17
C ALA A 72 -15.37 11.64 19.71
N GLN A 73 -16.39 11.06 19.10
CA GLN A 73 -16.33 10.68 17.68
C GLN A 73 -16.27 11.92 16.79
N THR A 74 -16.94 13.00 17.15
CA THR A 74 -16.88 14.25 16.42
C THR A 74 -15.48 14.84 16.43
N VAL A 75 -14.79 14.85 17.58
CA VAL A 75 -13.39 15.29 17.67
C VAL A 75 -12.47 14.39 16.82
N ILE A 76 -12.61 13.07 16.88
CA ILE A 76 -11.81 12.15 16.06
C ILE A 76 -12.06 12.39 14.56
N LYS A 77 -13.30 12.66 14.16
CA LYS A 77 -13.63 13.01 12.78
C LYS A 77 -12.93 14.30 12.35
N ILE A 78 -12.98 15.35 13.18
CA ILE A 78 -12.28 16.62 12.90
C ILE A 78 -10.78 16.36 12.70
N VAL A 79 -10.16 15.56 13.57
CA VAL A 79 -8.74 15.20 13.43
C VAL A 79 -8.46 14.46 12.13
N ASN A 80 -9.34 13.52 11.73
CA ASN A 80 -9.20 12.80 10.46
C ASN A 80 -9.31 13.72 9.25
N ASP A 81 -10.27 14.64 9.27
CA ASP A 81 -10.49 15.60 8.19
C ASP A 81 -9.30 16.57 8.08
N GLU A 82 -8.75 17.03 9.21
CA GLU A 82 -7.55 17.86 9.25
C GLU A 82 -6.30 17.13 8.79
N LEU A 83 -6.10 15.87 9.20
CA LEU A 83 -5.01 15.03 8.69
C LEU A 83 -5.12 14.82 7.18
N THR A 84 -6.33 14.56 6.69
CA THR A 84 -6.60 14.42 5.26
C THR A 84 -6.23 15.70 4.50
N ALA A 85 -6.65 16.85 5.00
CA ALA A 85 -6.33 18.16 4.42
C ALA A 85 -4.80 18.42 4.43
N LEU A 86 -4.13 18.12 5.55
CA LEU A 86 -2.68 18.28 5.73
C LEU A 86 -1.90 17.41 4.73
N LEU A 87 -2.38 16.19 4.45
CA LEU A 87 -1.80 15.26 3.47
C LEU A 87 -2.11 15.62 2.01
N GLY A 88 -2.95 16.63 1.76
CA GLY A 88 -3.26 17.15 0.43
C GLY A 88 -4.70 17.01 -0.02
N GLY A 89 -5.61 16.53 0.83
CA GLY A 89 -7.06 16.45 0.60
C GLY A 89 -7.45 15.35 -0.38
N THR A 90 -7.00 15.45 -1.62
CA THR A 90 -7.36 14.52 -2.71
C THR A 90 -6.14 13.90 -3.36
N GLN A 91 -6.36 12.76 -4.02
CA GLN A 91 -5.34 12.08 -4.81
C GLN A 91 -4.78 12.99 -5.91
N SER A 92 -3.45 13.05 -6.03
CA SER A 92 -2.77 13.69 -7.15
C SER A 92 -2.33 12.64 -8.18
N ARG A 93 -2.82 12.78 -9.42
CA ARG A 93 -2.50 11.84 -10.52
C ARG A 93 -1.26 12.29 -11.29
N ILE A 94 -0.61 11.35 -12.01
CA ILE A 94 0.39 11.68 -13.03
C ILE A 94 -0.30 12.35 -14.20
N MET A 95 0.31 13.40 -14.72
CA MET A 95 -0.12 14.03 -15.95
C MET A 95 0.34 13.18 -17.15
N ILE A 96 -0.61 12.64 -17.89
CA ILE A 96 -0.34 11.90 -19.14
C ILE A 96 -0.51 12.84 -20.31
N SER A 97 0.52 12.93 -21.15
CA SER A 97 0.51 13.76 -22.36
C SER A 97 -0.50 13.24 -23.36
N SER A 98 -1.22 14.16 -24.00
CA SER A 98 -2.09 13.82 -25.14
C SER A 98 -1.29 13.46 -26.41
N LYS A 99 -0.02 13.85 -26.47
CA LYS A 99 0.91 13.51 -27.55
C LYS A 99 2.02 12.62 -26.99
N PRO A 100 2.06 11.33 -27.31
CA PRO A 100 3.14 10.43 -26.87
C PRO A 100 4.52 10.87 -27.40
N PRO A 101 5.60 10.59 -26.64
CA PRO A 101 5.60 9.94 -25.33
C PRO A 101 5.32 10.91 -24.18
N THR A 102 4.72 10.42 -23.08
CA THR A 102 4.78 11.09 -21.78
C THR A 102 6.17 10.90 -21.20
N ILE A 103 6.86 11.97 -20.87
CA ILE A 103 8.21 11.94 -20.32
C ILE A 103 8.14 12.20 -18.82
N ILE A 104 8.62 11.25 -18.02
CA ILE A 104 8.66 11.31 -16.56
C ILE A 104 10.13 11.28 -16.14
N MET A 105 10.57 12.27 -15.39
CA MET A 105 11.92 12.37 -14.88
C MET A 105 11.95 12.08 -13.37
N LEU A 106 12.68 11.06 -12.95
CA LEU A 106 12.87 10.73 -11.53
C LEU A 106 14.11 11.41 -11.01
N VAL A 107 13.97 12.21 -9.96
CA VAL A 107 15.06 12.93 -9.31
C VAL A 107 15.14 12.59 -7.83
N GLY A 108 16.28 12.85 -7.16
CA GLY A 108 16.44 12.62 -5.73
C GLY A 108 17.84 12.16 -5.36
N LEU A 109 18.13 12.08 -4.07
CA LEU A 109 19.43 11.70 -3.54
C LEU A 109 19.80 10.23 -3.82
N GLN A 110 21.07 9.90 -3.65
CA GLN A 110 21.56 8.53 -3.72
C GLN A 110 20.92 7.69 -2.61
N GLY A 111 20.52 6.46 -2.95
CA GLY A 111 19.89 5.57 -1.99
C GLY A 111 18.39 5.83 -1.73
N ALA A 112 17.81 6.88 -2.31
CA ALA A 112 16.36 7.16 -2.20
C ALA A 112 15.49 6.13 -2.93
N GLY A 113 16.04 5.24 -3.76
CA GLY A 113 15.29 4.17 -4.43
C GLY A 113 14.78 4.53 -5.82
N LYS A 114 15.40 5.50 -6.52
CA LYS A 114 14.99 5.94 -7.88
C LYS A 114 14.89 4.79 -8.87
N THR A 115 15.95 4.00 -9.01
CA THR A 115 16.02 2.88 -9.96
C THR A 115 14.93 1.84 -9.73
N THR A 116 14.70 1.46 -8.47
CA THR A 116 13.60 0.55 -8.10
C THR A 116 12.25 1.19 -8.37
N THR A 117 12.10 2.48 -8.09
CA THR A 117 10.88 3.25 -8.32
C THR A 117 10.59 3.37 -9.82
N ALA A 118 11.61 3.55 -10.67
CA ALA A 118 11.44 3.55 -12.12
C ALA A 118 10.78 2.25 -12.61
N GLY A 119 11.27 1.10 -12.14
CA GLY A 119 10.67 -0.20 -12.45
C GLY A 119 9.24 -0.34 -11.94
N LYS A 120 8.97 0.03 -10.70
CA LYS A 120 7.64 -0.02 -10.09
C LYS A 120 6.63 0.86 -10.81
N LEU A 121 7.02 2.09 -11.12
CA LEU A 121 6.21 3.04 -11.87
C LEU A 121 5.91 2.53 -13.28
N ALA A 122 6.88 1.91 -13.94
CA ALA A 122 6.69 1.30 -15.26
C ALA A 122 5.68 0.13 -15.20
N VAL A 123 5.76 -0.74 -14.18
CA VAL A 123 4.77 -1.80 -13.96
C VAL A 123 3.37 -1.24 -13.70
N TYR A 124 3.27 -0.19 -12.87
CA TYR A 124 2.01 0.49 -12.59
C TYR A 124 1.37 1.06 -13.87
N LEU A 125 2.13 1.77 -14.69
CA LEU A 125 1.65 2.36 -15.94
C LEU A 125 1.29 1.28 -16.98
N ARG A 126 2.03 0.19 -17.06
CA ARG A 126 1.71 -0.96 -17.90
C ARG A 126 0.37 -1.60 -17.53
N LYS A 127 0.06 -1.72 -16.24
CA LYS A 127 -1.26 -2.20 -15.77
C LYS A 127 -2.40 -1.28 -16.20
N GLN A 128 -2.11 -0.01 -16.51
CA GLN A 128 -3.07 0.95 -17.07
C GLN A 128 -3.10 0.96 -18.60
N GLY A 129 -2.51 -0.04 -19.24
CA GLY A 129 -2.48 -0.15 -20.71
C GLY A 129 -1.46 0.75 -21.40
N LYS A 130 -0.46 1.29 -20.67
CA LYS A 130 0.64 2.07 -21.24
C LYS A 130 1.81 1.18 -21.63
N HIS A 131 2.64 1.67 -22.56
CA HIS A 131 3.82 0.99 -23.08
C HIS A 131 5.10 1.73 -22.66
N PRO A 132 5.55 1.58 -21.41
CA PRO A 132 6.69 2.33 -20.90
C PRO A 132 8.03 1.83 -21.45
N MET A 133 9.01 2.75 -21.45
CA MET A 133 10.44 2.50 -21.63
C MET A 133 11.21 3.14 -20.48
N LEU A 134 12.22 2.45 -19.96
CA LEU A 134 13.14 2.97 -18.96
C LEU A 134 14.38 3.56 -19.62
N VAL A 135 14.96 4.61 -19.01
CA VAL A 135 16.19 5.26 -19.50
C VAL A 135 17.20 5.34 -18.39
N ALA A 136 18.39 4.78 -18.61
CA ALA A 136 19.51 4.81 -17.67
C ALA A 136 20.35 6.09 -17.88
N ALA A 137 20.02 7.14 -17.15
CA ALA A 137 20.76 8.40 -17.17
C ALA A 137 21.76 8.58 -15.99
N ASP A 138 21.89 7.59 -15.09
CA ASP A 138 22.95 7.53 -14.07
C ASP A 138 24.22 6.91 -14.67
N VAL A 139 24.98 7.71 -15.40
CA VAL A 139 26.20 7.28 -16.14
C VAL A 139 27.43 7.20 -15.25
N TYR A 140 27.40 7.80 -14.07
CA TYR A 140 28.56 7.85 -13.17
C TYR A 140 28.79 6.54 -12.43
N ARG A 141 27.78 5.71 -12.35
CA ARG A 141 27.84 4.42 -11.68
C ARG A 141 27.49 3.29 -12.67
N PRO A 142 28.51 2.58 -13.20
CA PRO A 142 28.23 1.45 -14.11
C PRO A 142 27.31 0.39 -13.53
N ALA A 143 27.34 0.21 -12.21
CA ALA A 143 26.43 -0.69 -11.50
C ALA A 143 24.95 -0.22 -11.57
N ALA A 144 24.68 1.10 -11.63
CA ALA A 144 23.32 1.62 -11.73
C ALA A 144 22.69 1.33 -13.09
N ILE A 145 23.45 1.47 -14.19
CA ILE A 145 22.99 1.10 -15.54
C ILE A 145 22.62 -0.37 -15.57
N LYS A 146 23.53 -1.25 -15.11
CA LYS A 146 23.25 -2.70 -15.02
C LYS A 146 22.06 -3.03 -14.14
N GLN A 147 21.93 -2.33 -13.01
CA GLN A 147 20.79 -2.51 -12.11
C GLN A 147 19.47 -2.20 -12.82
N LEU A 148 19.37 -1.09 -13.56
CA LEU A 148 18.16 -0.74 -14.29
C LEU A 148 17.87 -1.75 -15.42
N GLN A 149 18.91 -2.24 -16.10
CA GLN A 149 18.77 -3.29 -17.12
C GLN A 149 18.23 -4.60 -16.52
N VAL A 150 18.72 -5.00 -15.34
CA VAL A 150 18.22 -6.19 -14.61
C VAL A 150 16.76 -5.99 -14.22
N VAL A 151 16.41 -4.81 -13.68
CA VAL A 151 15.02 -4.46 -13.35
C VAL A 151 14.16 -4.53 -14.60
N GLY A 152 14.56 -3.89 -15.71
CA GLY A 152 13.82 -3.92 -16.97
C GLY A 152 13.58 -5.32 -17.51
N LYS A 153 14.61 -6.18 -17.45
CA LYS A 153 14.51 -7.58 -17.86
C LYS A 153 13.56 -8.37 -16.94
N GLN A 154 13.62 -8.13 -15.63
CA GLN A 154 12.74 -8.81 -14.66
C GLN A 154 11.25 -8.50 -14.88
N ILE A 155 10.95 -7.27 -15.30
CA ILE A 155 9.58 -6.81 -15.53
C ILE A 155 9.16 -6.81 -17.00
N ASP A 156 10.01 -7.29 -17.90
CA ASP A 156 9.78 -7.30 -19.37
C ASP A 156 9.44 -5.90 -19.92
N ILE A 157 10.27 -4.90 -19.59
CA ILE A 157 10.17 -3.52 -20.07
C ILE A 157 11.52 -3.11 -20.66
N PRO A 158 11.57 -2.55 -21.90
CA PRO A 158 12.83 -2.17 -22.53
C PRO A 158 13.53 -1.04 -21.78
N VAL A 159 14.85 -1.12 -21.75
CA VAL A 159 15.74 -0.12 -21.15
C VAL A 159 16.62 0.48 -22.22
N PHE A 160 16.59 1.79 -22.37
CA PHE A 160 17.57 2.53 -23.16
C PHE A 160 18.77 2.86 -22.27
N ALA A 161 19.95 2.45 -22.68
CA ALA A 161 21.19 2.69 -21.97
C ALA A 161 22.34 2.94 -22.96
N ASP A 162 23.30 3.76 -22.56
CA ASP A 162 24.57 3.96 -23.26
C ASP A 162 25.70 3.69 -22.27
N GLU A 163 26.45 2.61 -22.50
CA GLU A 163 27.54 2.17 -21.62
C GLU A 163 28.90 2.78 -22.03
N THR A 164 28.90 3.68 -23.00
CA THR A 164 30.14 4.34 -23.45
C THR A 164 30.72 5.17 -22.30
N PRO A 165 32.01 4.99 -21.93
CA PRO A 165 32.63 5.78 -20.89
C PRO A 165 32.58 7.28 -21.23
N GLY A 166 32.06 8.09 -20.27
CA GLY A 166 31.92 9.53 -20.46
C GLY A 166 30.69 9.96 -21.28
N ALA A 167 29.75 9.05 -21.55
CA ALA A 167 28.49 9.39 -22.19
C ALA A 167 27.75 10.50 -21.42
N ASN A 168 27.20 11.46 -22.17
CA ASN A 168 26.49 12.60 -21.58
C ASN A 168 25.03 12.21 -21.25
N PRO A 169 24.57 12.33 -19.98
CA PRO A 169 23.22 11.99 -19.59
C PRO A 169 22.13 12.80 -20.32
N VAL A 170 22.43 14.04 -20.71
CA VAL A 170 21.51 14.87 -21.51
C VAL A 170 21.27 14.29 -22.90
N ASP A 171 22.36 13.85 -23.58
CA ASP A 171 22.27 13.23 -24.88
C ASP A 171 21.60 11.86 -24.83
N ILE A 172 21.85 11.09 -23.77
CA ILE A 172 21.16 9.82 -23.54
C ILE A 172 19.66 10.06 -23.42
N ALA A 173 19.23 11.01 -22.59
CA ALA A 173 17.82 11.33 -22.40
C ALA A 173 17.15 11.76 -23.71
N ARG A 174 17.79 12.62 -24.50
CA ARG A 174 17.28 13.07 -25.80
C ARG A 174 17.12 11.91 -26.79
N ARG A 175 18.19 11.12 -26.99
CA ARG A 175 18.16 9.95 -27.89
C ARG A 175 17.13 8.91 -27.45
N ALA A 176 16.94 8.72 -26.14
CA ALA A 176 15.94 7.82 -25.62
C ALA A 176 14.52 8.27 -25.96
N VAL A 177 14.21 9.57 -25.87
CA VAL A 177 12.90 10.11 -26.25
C VAL A 177 12.67 9.91 -27.76
N GLU A 178 13.67 10.18 -28.63
CA GLU A 178 13.59 9.90 -30.05
C GLU A 178 13.35 8.41 -30.35
N GLN A 179 14.14 7.54 -29.72
CA GLN A 179 14.03 6.08 -29.85
C GLN A 179 12.67 5.56 -29.40
N SER A 180 12.08 6.14 -28.34
CA SER A 180 10.77 5.72 -27.82
C SER A 180 9.67 5.81 -28.89
N THR A 181 9.71 6.84 -29.74
CA THR A 181 8.77 7.02 -30.82
C THR A 181 8.91 5.92 -31.87
N HIS A 182 10.15 5.56 -32.23
CA HIS A 182 10.41 4.46 -33.17
C HIS A 182 9.98 3.09 -32.62
N MET A 183 10.09 2.92 -31.30
CA MET A 183 9.67 1.70 -30.59
C MET A 183 8.19 1.68 -30.19
N LEU A 184 7.40 2.68 -30.61
CA LEU A 184 5.99 2.82 -30.25
C LEU A 184 5.75 2.80 -28.73
N LYS A 185 6.64 3.45 -27.97
CA LYS A 185 6.50 3.63 -26.54
C LYS A 185 5.79 4.93 -26.25
N ASP A 186 4.78 4.87 -25.41
CA ASP A 186 3.95 6.03 -25.06
C ASP A 186 4.35 6.70 -23.73
N VAL A 187 5.25 6.06 -22.97
CA VAL A 187 5.82 6.61 -21.74
C VAL A 187 7.33 6.36 -21.69
N VAL A 188 8.09 7.40 -21.32
CA VAL A 188 9.53 7.35 -21.06
C VAL A 188 9.79 7.73 -19.63
N ILE A 189 10.46 6.85 -18.87
CA ILE A 189 10.82 7.08 -17.47
C ILE A 189 12.34 7.20 -17.39
N ILE A 190 12.83 8.39 -17.05
CA ILE A 190 14.25 8.69 -16.96
C ILE A 190 14.72 8.52 -15.52
N ASP A 191 15.57 7.52 -15.28
CA ASP A 191 16.25 7.30 -14.01
C ASP A 191 17.54 8.12 -14.01
N THR A 192 17.55 9.24 -13.27
CA THR A 192 18.70 10.16 -13.22
C THR A 192 19.70 9.79 -12.15
N ALA A 193 20.90 10.32 -12.26
CA ALA A 193 21.92 10.21 -11.23
C ALA A 193 21.41 10.75 -9.88
N GLY A 194 21.94 10.18 -8.80
CA GLY A 194 21.78 10.71 -7.45
C GLY A 194 23.14 10.83 -6.78
N ARG A 195 23.35 11.92 -6.05
CA ARG A 195 24.52 12.14 -5.21
C ARG A 195 24.15 12.05 -3.75
N LEU A 196 25.12 11.91 -2.88
CA LEU A 196 24.92 11.84 -1.42
C LEU A 196 24.40 13.16 -0.83
N ALA A 197 24.71 14.28 -1.48
CA ALA A 197 24.22 15.60 -1.12
C ALA A 197 23.80 16.38 -2.36
N ILE A 198 23.00 17.41 -2.15
CA ILE A 198 22.59 18.33 -3.21
C ILE A 198 23.75 19.29 -3.45
N ASP A 199 24.36 19.22 -4.62
CA ASP A 199 25.40 20.13 -5.08
C ASP A 199 25.01 20.82 -6.40
N GLU A 200 25.76 21.86 -6.78
CA GLU A 200 25.47 22.62 -8.00
C GLU A 200 25.59 21.75 -9.26
N VAL A 201 26.60 20.86 -9.29
CA VAL A 201 26.85 19.98 -10.44
C VAL A 201 25.68 19.06 -10.71
N LEU A 202 25.08 18.47 -9.66
CA LEU A 202 23.88 17.64 -9.79
C LEU A 202 22.71 18.47 -10.31
N MET A 203 22.50 19.65 -9.74
CA MET A 203 21.36 20.50 -10.10
C MET A 203 21.47 21.05 -11.52
N ASP A 204 22.66 21.39 -11.97
CA ASP A 204 22.93 21.81 -13.35
C ASP A 204 22.69 20.68 -14.34
N GLU A 205 23.13 19.47 -14.02
CA GLU A 205 22.88 18.28 -14.86
C GLU A 205 21.38 18.01 -14.99
N LEU A 206 20.66 17.98 -13.88
CA LEU A 206 19.22 17.76 -13.89
C LEU A 206 18.47 18.86 -14.63
N SER A 207 18.89 20.11 -14.48
CA SER A 207 18.35 21.26 -15.20
C SER A 207 18.60 21.15 -16.72
N ASN A 208 19.78 20.69 -17.12
CA ASN A 208 20.15 20.46 -18.51
C ASN A 208 19.32 19.32 -19.12
N ILE A 209 19.12 18.21 -18.40
CA ILE A 209 18.23 17.13 -18.82
C ILE A 209 16.79 17.67 -18.99
N LYS A 210 16.28 18.40 -17.97
CA LYS A 210 14.94 19.01 -18.02
C LYS A 210 14.78 19.92 -19.26
N ALA A 211 15.76 20.77 -19.54
CA ALA A 211 15.72 21.67 -20.69
C ALA A 211 15.71 20.92 -22.05
N ALA A 212 16.49 19.81 -22.14
CA ALA A 212 16.62 19.03 -23.35
C ALA A 212 15.37 18.20 -23.69
N VAL A 213 14.73 17.57 -22.70
CA VAL A 213 13.62 16.65 -22.94
C VAL A 213 12.24 17.20 -22.53
N ARG A 214 12.18 18.30 -21.82
CA ARG A 214 10.95 18.96 -21.35
C ARG A 214 9.97 17.95 -20.74
N PRO A 215 10.32 17.34 -19.60
CA PRO A 215 9.49 16.31 -18.99
C PRO A 215 8.09 16.85 -18.66
N HIS A 216 7.09 15.99 -18.79
CA HIS A 216 5.71 16.30 -18.40
C HIS A 216 5.52 16.18 -16.88
N GLU A 217 6.37 15.38 -16.24
CA GLU A 217 6.39 15.17 -14.80
C GLU A 217 7.84 15.05 -14.30
N ILE A 218 8.18 15.83 -13.29
CA ILE A 218 9.41 15.66 -12.51
C ILE A 218 8.98 15.14 -11.14
N LEU A 219 9.32 13.89 -10.85
CA LEU A 219 8.94 13.22 -9.61
C LEU A 219 10.16 13.08 -8.70
N LEU A 220 10.09 13.69 -7.54
CA LEU A 220 11.11 13.57 -6.51
C LEU A 220 10.91 12.27 -5.72
N VAL A 221 11.91 11.41 -5.75
CA VAL A 221 11.94 10.18 -4.97
C VAL A 221 12.69 10.44 -3.67
N VAL A 222 11.99 10.24 -2.55
CA VAL A 222 12.50 10.53 -1.20
C VAL A 222 12.35 9.31 -0.31
N ASP A 223 13.38 9.01 0.45
CA ASP A 223 13.36 8.02 1.52
C ASP A 223 12.60 8.58 2.73
N SER A 224 11.50 7.94 3.13
CA SER A 224 10.68 8.40 4.26
C SER A 224 11.40 8.28 5.61
N MET A 225 12.43 7.43 5.69
CA MET A 225 13.14 7.16 6.94
C MET A 225 14.09 8.29 7.36
N ILE A 226 14.45 9.22 6.45
CA ILE A 226 15.38 10.33 6.76
C ILE A 226 14.72 11.50 7.49
N GLY A 227 13.42 11.39 7.84
CA GLY A 227 12.72 12.37 8.68
C GLY A 227 12.69 13.78 8.08
N GLN A 228 13.07 14.79 8.84
CA GLN A 228 13.05 16.21 8.41
C GLN A 228 14.01 16.52 7.26
N ASP A 229 15.08 15.76 7.06
CA ASP A 229 15.96 15.93 5.90
C ASP A 229 15.22 15.68 4.59
N ALA A 230 14.16 14.84 4.61
CA ALA A 230 13.27 14.66 3.46
C ALA A 230 12.57 15.96 3.06
N VAL A 231 12.18 16.77 4.03
CA VAL A 231 11.49 18.06 3.80
C VAL A 231 12.47 19.07 3.20
N THR A 232 13.66 19.21 3.79
CA THR A 232 14.72 20.09 3.28
C THR A 232 15.13 19.71 1.86
N THR A 233 15.28 18.40 1.61
CA THR A 233 15.56 17.86 0.28
C THR A 233 14.47 18.26 -0.70
N ALA A 234 13.20 18.06 -0.33
CA ALA A 234 12.06 18.38 -1.20
C ALA A 234 11.98 19.88 -1.51
N GLN A 235 12.22 20.75 -0.53
CA GLN A 235 12.28 22.19 -0.74
C GLN A 235 13.34 22.57 -1.77
N THR A 236 14.58 22.09 -1.56
CA THR A 236 15.72 22.45 -2.43
C THR A 236 15.52 21.97 -3.87
N PHE A 237 15.02 20.72 -4.05
CA PHE A 237 14.72 20.23 -5.40
C PHE A 237 13.57 21.02 -6.05
N ASN A 238 12.54 21.39 -5.28
CA ASN A 238 11.44 22.19 -5.80
C ASN A 238 11.87 23.58 -6.22
N GLU A 239 12.68 24.28 -5.41
CA GLU A 239 13.18 25.62 -5.70
C GLU A 239 14.05 25.66 -6.95
N LYS A 240 14.90 24.64 -7.14
CA LYS A 240 15.86 24.62 -8.27
C LYS A 240 15.29 24.01 -9.56
N LEU A 241 14.45 22.99 -9.45
CA LEU A 241 13.95 22.26 -10.61
C LEU A 241 12.47 22.47 -10.88
N GLY A 242 11.66 22.84 -9.89
CA GLY A 242 10.21 22.82 -9.99
C GLY A 242 9.70 21.36 -10.12
N VAL A 243 9.44 20.73 -8.99
CA VAL A 243 9.00 19.33 -8.89
C VAL A 243 7.47 19.26 -8.96
N ASP A 244 6.92 18.29 -9.68
CA ASP A 244 5.46 18.13 -9.87
C ASP A 244 4.82 17.19 -8.85
N GLY A 245 5.64 16.44 -8.11
CA GLY A 245 5.16 15.55 -7.07
C GLY A 245 6.26 14.73 -6.42
N VAL A 246 5.91 14.09 -5.32
CA VAL A 246 6.82 13.30 -4.50
C VAL A 246 6.40 11.83 -4.50
N ILE A 247 7.38 10.95 -4.53
CA ILE A 247 7.24 9.51 -4.31
C ILE A 247 8.00 9.19 -3.02
N LEU A 248 7.27 8.74 -2.01
CA LEU A 248 7.86 8.29 -0.74
C LEU A 248 8.24 6.81 -0.85
N THR A 249 9.51 6.49 -0.60
CA THR A 249 10.01 5.12 -0.57
C THR A 249 10.24 4.65 0.86
N LYS A 250 10.40 3.34 1.03
CA LYS A 250 10.70 2.68 2.31
C LYS A 250 9.69 2.97 3.42
N LEU A 251 8.43 3.21 3.03
CA LEU A 251 7.37 3.54 3.98
C LEU A 251 7.05 2.35 4.91
N ASP A 252 7.38 1.13 4.51
CA ASP A 252 7.32 -0.09 5.33
C ASP A 252 8.29 -0.08 6.52
N GLY A 253 9.42 0.64 6.41
CA GLY A 253 10.38 0.85 7.48
C GLY A 253 10.12 2.11 8.32
N ASP A 254 9.24 3.00 7.86
CA ASP A 254 8.93 4.26 8.55
C ASP A 254 7.80 4.08 9.57
N ALA A 255 8.19 3.77 10.80
CA ALA A 255 7.23 3.69 11.91
C ALA A 255 6.72 5.06 12.38
N ARG A 256 7.37 6.16 11.99
CA ARG A 256 7.07 7.52 12.43
C ARG A 256 6.05 8.24 11.56
N GLY A 257 6.20 8.16 10.22
CA GLY A 257 5.29 8.78 9.24
C GLY A 257 5.33 10.31 9.15
N GLY A 258 6.22 10.96 9.88
CA GLY A 258 6.30 12.42 9.95
C GLY A 258 6.72 13.11 8.67
N ALA A 259 7.55 12.44 7.85
CA ALA A 259 7.99 12.96 6.57
C ALA A 259 6.81 13.23 5.62
N ALA A 260 5.85 12.31 5.53
CA ALA A 260 4.67 12.49 4.68
C ALA A 260 3.84 13.71 5.07
N LEU A 261 3.62 13.91 6.38
CA LEU A 261 2.86 15.05 6.91
C LEU A 261 3.59 16.38 6.65
N SER A 262 4.92 16.38 6.82
CA SER A 262 5.73 17.60 6.72
C SER A 262 6.01 18.02 5.27
N ILE A 263 6.28 17.08 4.37
CA ILE A 263 6.61 17.39 2.97
C ILE A 263 5.48 18.20 2.33
N LYS A 264 4.26 17.70 2.37
CA LYS A 264 3.12 18.41 1.77
C LYS A 264 2.88 19.75 2.40
N ALA A 265 2.90 19.82 3.74
CA ALA A 265 2.60 21.07 4.46
C ALA A 265 3.65 22.15 4.24
N VAL A 266 4.93 21.77 4.17
CA VAL A 266 6.04 22.74 4.06
C VAL A 266 6.31 23.13 2.60
N THR A 267 6.27 22.17 1.68
CA THR A 267 6.66 22.39 0.27
C THR A 267 5.49 22.68 -0.66
N GLY A 268 4.27 22.34 -0.25
CA GLY A 268 3.09 22.39 -1.13
C GLY A 268 3.05 21.26 -2.16
N LEU A 269 4.11 20.43 -2.27
CA LEU A 269 4.20 19.36 -3.26
C LEU A 269 3.24 18.21 -2.93
N PRO A 270 2.48 17.69 -3.91
CA PRO A 270 1.63 16.53 -3.68
C PRO A 270 2.47 15.25 -3.59
N ILE A 271 2.12 14.39 -2.65
CA ILE A 271 2.60 13.00 -2.67
C ILE A 271 1.72 12.23 -3.65
N LYS A 272 2.34 11.60 -4.66
CA LYS A 272 1.61 10.86 -5.69
C LYS A 272 1.63 9.35 -5.46
N PHE A 273 2.74 8.83 -4.99
CA PHE A 273 2.93 7.39 -4.76
C PHE A 273 3.73 7.11 -3.50
N THR A 274 3.59 5.86 -3.03
CA THR A 274 4.37 5.30 -1.93
C THR A 274 4.93 3.93 -2.29
N GLY A 275 6.20 3.70 -1.90
CA GLY A 275 6.83 2.39 -1.95
C GLY A 275 6.74 1.74 -0.57
N VAL A 276 6.05 0.61 -0.49
CA VAL A 276 5.73 -0.09 0.76
C VAL A 276 6.44 -1.44 0.90
N SER A 277 7.30 -1.80 -0.03
CA SER A 277 8.17 -2.97 0.04
C SER A 277 9.26 -2.89 -1.03
N GLU A 278 10.27 -3.75 -0.95
CA GLU A 278 11.32 -3.86 -2.01
C GLU A 278 10.80 -4.54 -3.29
N LYS A 279 9.72 -5.30 -3.21
CA LYS A 279 9.15 -6.03 -4.35
C LYS A 279 8.53 -5.09 -5.38
N MET A 280 8.48 -5.51 -6.64
CA MET A 280 7.93 -4.70 -7.74
C MET A 280 6.43 -4.43 -7.64
N ASP A 281 5.69 -5.22 -6.88
CA ASP A 281 4.26 -5.05 -6.57
C ASP A 281 4.01 -4.12 -5.37
N GLY A 282 5.04 -3.75 -4.60
CA GLY A 282 4.95 -2.86 -3.45
C GLY A 282 5.00 -1.38 -3.84
N PHE A 283 4.06 -0.93 -4.69
CA PHE A 283 3.94 0.45 -5.16
C PHE A 283 2.49 0.87 -5.21
N ASP A 284 2.12 1.77 -4.32
CA ASP A 284 0.74 2.21 -4.13
C ASP A 284 0.55 3.67 -4.50
N VAL A 285 -0.63 3.98 -5.04
CA VAL A 285 -1.08 5.35 -5.19
C VAL A 285 -1.32 5.95 -3.80
N PHE A 286 -0.88 7.18 -3.61
CA PHE A 286 -1.10 7.88 -2.35
C PHE A 286 -2.51 8.48 -2.28
N TYR A 287 -3.28 8.01 -1.32
CA TYR A 287 -4.61 8.54 -1.00
C TYR A 287 -4.58 9.22 0.36
N PRO A 288 -4.69 10.57 0.43
CA PRO A 288 -4.65 11.32 1.69
C PRO A 288 -5.66 10.83 2.74
N ASP A 289 -6.89 10.57 2.34
CA ASP A 289 -7.98 10.11 3.21
C ASP A 289 -7.71 8.72 3.80
N ARG A 290 -7.14 7.80 3.01
CA ARG A 290 -6.76 6.46 3.48
C ARG A 290 -5.56 6.51 4.43
N MET A 291 -4.58 7.36 4.13
CA MET A 291 -3.42 7.54 4.99
C MET A 291 -3.81 8.16 6.33
N ALA A 292 -4.66 9.18 6.34
CA ALA A 292 -5.21 9.76 7.56
C ALA A 292 -5.97 8.72 8.41
N SER A 293 -6.85 7.94 7.78
CA SER A 293 -7.59 6.86 8.44
C SER A 293 -6.67 5.77 9.01
N ARG A 294 -5.57 5.44 8.31
CA ARG A 294 -4.55 4.49 8.76
C ARG A 294 -3.76 5.03 9.96
N ILE A 295 -3.35 6.29 9.93
CA ILE A 295 -2.66 6.97 11.04
C ILE A 295 -3.54 6.99 12.31
N LEU A 296 -4.86 7.10 12.18
CA LEU A 296 -5.82 7.10 13.29
C LEU A 296 -6.34 5.70 13.65
N ASP A 297 -5.89 4.64 12.95
CA ASP A 297 -6.38 3.25 13.08
C ASP A 297 -7.93 3.16 12.98
N LEU A 298 -8.50 3.99 12.14
CA LEU A 298 -9.94 3.95 11.84
C LEU A 298 -10.30 2.84 10.85
N GLY A 299 -9.29 2.14 10.34
CA GLY A 299 -9.39 1.12 9.30
C GLY A 299 -9.47 1.70 7.89
N ASP A 300 -8.81 1.00 6.97
CA ASP A 300 -8.83 1.35 5.54
C ASP A 300 -9.80 0.44 4.77
N PHE A 301 -11.10 0.60 5.04
CA PHE A 301 -12.15 -0.20 4.39
C PHE A 301 -12.18 -0.03 2.87
N LYS A 302 -11.80 1.14 2.35
CA LYS A 302 -11.81 1.39 0.90
C LYS A 302 -10.73 0.56 0.21
N THR A 303 -9.49 0.58 0.73
CA THR A 303 -8.40 -0.25 0.22
C THR A 303 -8.70 -1.74 0.37
N LEU A 304 -9.31 -2.14 1.48
CA LEU A 304 -9.74 -3.52 1.70
C LEU A 304 -10.77 -3.95 0.63
N ILE A 305 -11.80 -3.15 0.39
CA ILE A 305 -12.82 -3.44 -0.64
C ILE A 305 -12.19 -3.53 -2.02
N GLU A 306 -11.32 -2.60 -2.39
CA GLU A 306 -10.64 -2.60 -3.71
C GLU A 306 -9.70 -3.80 -3.88
N SER A 307 -8.94 -4.18 -2.83
CA SER A 307 -8.07 -5.36 -2.87
C SER A 307 -8.87 -6.66 -2.99
N VAL A 308 -10.03 -6.72 -2.36
CA VAL A 308 -10.95 -7.85 -2.45
C VAL A 308 -11.63 -7.87 -3.82
N GLN A 309 -12.10 -6.73 -4.33
CA GLN A 309 -12.72 -6.64 -5.67
C GLN A 309 -11.73 -6.99 -6.80
N GLY A 310 -10.47 -6.60 -6.68
CA GLY A 310 -9.43 -6.96 -7.66
C GLY A 310 -9.00 -8.42 -7.65
N ALA A 311 -9.32 -9.17 -6.59
CA ALA A 311 -8.91 -10.57 -6.41
C ALA A 311 -10.04 -11.59 -6.56
N ILE A 312 -11.29 -11.14 -6.52
CA ILE A 312 -12.48 -11.99 -6.63
C ILE A 312 -13.15 -11.72 -7.97
N ASP A 313 -13.22 -12.77 -8.79
CA ASP A 313 -14.09 -12.81 -9.96
C ASP A 313 -15.55 -12.85 -9.49
N GLU A 314 -16.36 -11.86 -9.91
CA GLU A 314 -17.79 -11.76 -9.50
C GLU A 314 -18.58 -13.01 -9.87
N GLU A 315 -18.24 -13.65 -10.97
CA GLU A 315 -18.88 -14.87 -11.44
C GLU A 315 -18.53 -16.06 -10.54
N GLU A 316 -17.25 -16.20 -10.17
CA GLU A 316 -16.81 -17.22 -9.20
C GLU A 316 -17.42 -17.01 -7.82
N ALA A 317 -17.55 -15.76 -7.35
CA ALA A 317 -18.18 -15.44 -6.07
C ALA A 317 -19.67 -15.81 -6.07
N ARG A 318 -20.36 -15.58 -7.17
CA ARG A 318 -21.79 -15.92 -7.34
C ARG A 318 -22.02 -17.43 -7.40
N GLU A 319 -21.18 -18.16 -8.14
CA GLU A 319 -21.21 -19.63 -8.15
C GLU A 319 -20.95 -20.22 -6.77
N MET A 320 -19.98 -19.68 -6.04
CA MET A 320 -19.64 -20.12 -4.70
C MET A 320 -20.79 -19.89 -3.72
N ALA A 321 -21.46 -18.72 -3.79
CA ALA A 321 -22.64 -18.43 -2.99
C ALA A 321 -23.80 -19.41 -3.28
N GLN A 322 -24.00 -19.80 -4.53
CA GLN A 322 -25.01 -20.79 -4.93
C GLN A 322 -24.66 -22.21 -4.44
N LYS A 323 -23.40 -22.63 -4.54
CA LYS A 323 -22.91 -23.93 -4.03
C LYS A 323 -23.04 -23.99 -2.50
N MET A 324 -22.73 -22.90 -1.81
CA MET A 324 -22.93 -22.79 -0.37
C MET A 324 -24.41 -22.90 0.02
N ALA A 325 -25.30 -22.22 -0.69
CA ALA A 325 -26.76 -22.29 -0.46
C ALA A 325 -27.30 -23.71 -0.61
N LYS A 326 -26.71 -24.49 -1.53
CA LYS A 326 -27.08 -25.89 -1.79
C LYS A 326 -26.36 -26.90 -0.89
N ASN A 327 -25.57 -26.46 0.09
CA ASN A 327 -24.80 -27.33 1.00
C ASN A 327 -23.75 -28.23 0.30
N ASN A 328 -23.31 -27.86 -0.90
CA ASN A 328 -22.41 -28.62 -1.79
C ASN A 328 -20.96 -28.07 -1.76
N PHE A 329 -20.50 -27.68 -0.57
CA PHE A 329 -19.10 -27.24 -0.40
C PHE A 329 -18.15 -28.44 -0.36
N THR A 330 -17.20 -28.48 -1.29
CA THR A 330 -16.28 -29.58 -1.52
C THR A 330 -14.85 -29.24 -1.10
N LEU A 331 -13.94 -30.24 -1.06
CA LEU A 331 -12.50 -29.99 -0.84
C LEU A 331 -11.85 -29.25 -2.02
N ASP A 332 -12.38 -29.38 -3.24
CA ASP A 332 -11.93 -28.56 -4.37
C ASP A 332 -12.29 -27.09 -4.17
N ASP A 333 -13.49 -26.80 -3.67
CA ASP A 333 -13.91 -25.43 -3.35
C ASP A 333 -13.07 -24.84 -2.19
N PHE A 334 -12.75 -25.68 -1.20
CA PHE A 334 -11.85 -25.29 -0.09
C PHE A 334 -10.44 -24.93 -0.59
N LEU A 335 -9.89 -25.73 -1.52
CA LEU A 335 -8.59 -25.44 -2.13
C LEU A 335 -8.63 -24.16 -2.97
N LYS A 336 -9.70 -23.94 -3.75
CA LYS A 336 -9.89 -22.69 -4.50
C LYS A 336 -9.93 -21.48 -3.58
N GLN A 337 -10.68 -21.53 -2.48
CA GLN A 337 -10.71 -20.45 -1.50
C GLN A 337 -9.34 -20.16 -0.88
N MET A 338 -8.61 -21.20 -0.47
CA MET A 338 -7.25 -21.05 0.04
C MET A 338 -6.33 -20.34 -0.97
N ASN A 339 -6.43 -20.71 -2.25
CA ASN A 339 -5.65 -20.08 -3.31
C ASN A 339 -6.08 -18.64 -3.59
N GLN A 340 -7.37 -18.30 -3.49
CA GLN A 340 -7.87 -16.93 -3.60
C GLN A 340 -7.36 -16.06 -2.44
N VAL A 341 -7.43 -16.54 -1.20
CA VAL A 341 -6.88 -15.84 -0.03
C VAL A 341 -5.36 -15.62 -0.19
N ARG A 342 -4.64 -16.59 -0.78
CA ARG A 342 -3.20 -16.45 -1.07
C ARG A 342 -2.91 -15.36 -2.12
N LYS A 343 -3.81 -15.15 -3.10
CA LYS A 343 -3.70 -14.08 -4.11
C LYS A 343 -3.91 -12.68 -3.50
N LEU A 344 -4.64 -12.56 -2.40
CA LEU A 344 -4.84 -11.30 -1.66
C LEU A 344 -3.56 -10.80 -0.94
N GLY A 345 -2.51 -11.61 -0.92
CA GLY A 345 -1.26 -11.29 -0.24
C GLY A 345 -1.20 -11.76 1.22
N PRO A 346 -0.22 -11.31 2.00
CA PRO A 346 -0.07 -11.70 3.40
C PRO A 346 -1.30 -11.31 4.23
N LEU A 347 -1.90 -12.26 4.95
CA LEU A 347 -3.07 -12.03 5.81
C LEU A 347 -2.85 -10.90 6.82
N GLN A 348 -1.60 -10.71 7.25
CA GLN A 348 -1.21 -9.63 8.16
C GLN A 348 -1.56 -8.25 7.59
N ASN A 349 -1.47 -8.06 6.26
CA ASN A 349 -1.81 -6.81 5.60
C ASN A 349 -3.33 -6.58 5.60
N ILE A 350 -4.11 -7.63 5.39
CA ILE A 350 -5.59 -7.57 5.39
C ILE A 350 -6.11 -7.28 6.81
N ILE A 351 -5.56 -7.96 7.82
CA ILE A 351 -5.94 -7.78 9.23
C ILE A 351 -5.54 -6.39 9.72
N GLY A 352 -4.38 -5.88 9.26
CA GLY A 352 -3.94 -4.51 9.58
C GLY A 352 -4.83 -3.40 8.99
N MET A 353 -5.73 -3.73 8.04
CA MET A 353 -6.71 -2.79 7.48
C MET A 353 -8.05 -2.77 8.27
N LEU A 354 -8.25 -3.71 9.19
CA LEU A 354 -9.45 -3.77 10.03
C LEU A 354 -9.27 -2.95 11.31
N PRO A 355 -10.24 -2.08 11.66
CA PRO A 355 -10.14 -1.25 12.86
C PRO A 355 -10.15 -2.08 14.13
N GLY A 356 -9.31 -1.73 15.11
CA GLY A 356 -9.26 -2.38 16.42
C GLY A 356 -8.63 -3.78 16.46
N MET A 357 -8.10 -4.28 15.34
CA MET A 357 -7.47 -5.61 15.25
C MET A 357 -5.94 -5.61 15.46
N GLY A 358 -5.35 -4.48 15.80
CA GLY A 358 -3.90 -4.33 16.00
C GLY A 358 -3.31 -5.31 17.02
N GLN A 359 -4.04 -5.61 18.10
CA GLN A 359 -3.59 -6.56 19.14
C GLN A 359 -3.63 -8.04 18.70
N ILE A 360 -4.47 -8.37 17.71
CA ILE A 360 -4.58 -9.73 17.16
C ILE A 360 -3.48 -9.99 16.13
N LYS A 361 -2.90 -8.95 15.54
CA LYS A 361 -1.80 -8.99 14.58
C LYS A 361 -0.57 -9.74 15.11
N ASP A 362 -0.23 -9.55 16.39
CA ASP A 362 0.92 -10.22 17.00
C ASP A 362 0.67 -11.73 17.22
N GLN A 363 -0.56 -12.13 17.46
CA GLN A 363 -0.94 -13.55 17.58
C GLN A 363 -1.02 -14.26 16.21
N LEU A 364 -1.12 -13.51 15.10
CA LEU A 364 -1.25 -14.03 13.76
C LEU A 364 0.04 -13.89 12.93
N LYS A 365 1.13 -13.39 13.53
CA LYS A 365 2.45 -13.28 12.87
C LYS A 365 2.97 -14.64 12.36
N ASP A 366 2.56 -15.73 12.98
CA ASP A 366 2.99 -17.08 12.62
C ASP A 366 2.13 -17.74 11.54
N LEU A 367 1.03 -17.10 11.08
CA LEU A 367 0.17 -17.61 10.01
C LEU A 367 0.72 -17.21 8.63
N ASP A 368 1.75 -17.89 8.18
CA ASP A 368 2.27 -17.76 6.82
C ASP A 368 1.51 -18.69 5.86
N LEU A 369 0.64 -18.13 5.02
CA LEU A 369 -0.11 -18.85 3.96
C LEU A 369 0.80 -19.45 2.87
N ASN A 370 2.08 -19.06 2.83
CA ASN A 370 3.11 -19.69 2.02
C ASN A 370 3.87 -20.78 2.77
N SER A 371 3.48 -21.07 4.00
CA SER A 371 4.13 -22.07 4.87
C SER A 371 4.15 -23.47 4.25
N LYS A 372 5.07 -24.29 4.73
CA LYS A 372 5.13 -25.72 4.38
C LYS A 372 3.79 -26.43 4.63
N GLU A 373 2.97 -25.94 5.57
CA GLU A 373 1.66 -26.50 5.91
C GLU A 373 0.64 -26.32 4.80
N VAL A 374 0.56 -25.14 4.18
CA VAL A 374 -0.36 -24.89 3.06
C VAL A 374 -0.01 -25.75 1.85
N ARG A 375 1.28 -25.89 1.54
CA ARG A 375 1.74 -26.80 0.47
C ARG A 375 1.40 -28.26 0.75
N ARG A 376 1.47 -28.70 2.02
CA ARG A 376 1.04 -30.03 2.44
C ARG A 376 -0.45 -30.25 2.24
N ILE A 377 -1.30 -29.28 2.63
CA ILE A 377 -2.74 -29.33 2.42
C ILE A 377 -3.06 -29.47 0.92
N GLU A 378 -2.43 -28.65 0.09
CA GLU A 378 -2.58 -28.72 -1.37
C GLU A 378 -2.16 -30.11 -1.93
N ALA A 379 -1.04 -30.65 -1.49
CA ALA A 379 -0.57 -31.96 -1.91
C ALA A 379 -1.53 -33.08 -1.48
N ILE A 380 -2.07 -33.02 -0.26
CA ILE A 380 -3.06 -33.99 0.24
C ILE A 380 -4.32 -33.95 -0.62
N ILE A 381 -4.89 -32.78 -0.90
CA ILE A 381 -6.12 -32.67 -1.71
C ILE A 381 -5.87 -33.13 -3.14
N LYS A 382 -4.74 -32.75 -3.75
CA LYS A 382 -4.37 -33.21 -5.10
C LYS A 382 -4.13 -34.71 -5.21
N SER A 383 -3.77 -35.39 -4.12
CA SER A 383 -3.59 -36.84 -4.05
C SER A 383 -4.91 -37.64 -3.90
N MET A 384 -6.02 -36.94 -3.70
CA MET A 384 -7.36 -37.51 -3.63
C MET A 384 -7.96 -37.68 -5.03
N THR A 385 -8.81 -38.68 -5.23
CA THR A 385 -9.63 -38.82 -6.44
C THR A 385 -10.73 -37.76 -6.48
N ALA A 386 -11.34 -37.50 -7.64
CA ALA A 386 -12.43 -36.55 -7.77
C ALA A 386 -13.60 -36.87 -6.83
N ALA A 387 -13.97 -38.15 -6.72
CA ALA A 387 -15.03 -38.60 -5.81
C ALA A 387 -14.71 -38.33 -4.33
N GLU A 388 -13.45 -38.53 -3.92
CA GLU A 388 -12.98 -38.28 -2.55
C GLU A 388 -12.94 -36.79 -2.20
N ARG A 389 -12.65 -35.92 -3.18
CA ARG A 389 -12.72 -34.46 -3.00
C ARG A 389 -14.14 -33.94 -2.92
N GLN A 390 -15.08 -34.58 -3.65
CA GLN A 390 -16.50 -34.23 -3.61
C GLN A 390 -17.19 -34.69 -2.32
N ASP A 391 -16.91 -35.94 -1.88
CA ASP A 391 -17.48 -36.48 -0.64
C ASP A 391 -16.38 -37.08 0.27
N PRO A 392 -15.85 -36.29 1.23
CA PRO A 392 -14.85 -36.77 2.17
C PRO A 392 -15.32 -37.91 3.10
N ASN A 393 -16.62 -38.18 3.20
CA ASN A 393 -17.15 -39.25 4.06
C ASN A 393 -16.77 -40.64 3.56
N ILE A 394 -16.45 -40.80 2.28
CA ILE A 394 -16.00 -42.09 1.71
C ILE A 394 -14.55 -42.43 2.10
N LEU A 395 -13.82 -41.55 2.80
CA LEU A 395 -12.43 -41.73 3.18
C LEU A 395 -12.26 -42.69 4.36
N ASN A 396 -12.09 -43.94 4.09
CA ASN A 396 -11.73 -44.97 5.09
C ASN A 396 -10.22 -45.01 5.38
N GLY A 397 -9.79 -45.82 6.35
CA GLY A 397 -8.39 -45.91 6.78
C GLY A 397 -7.39 -46.30 5.65
N SER A 398 -7.78 -47.17 4.73
CA SER A 398 -6.97 -47.57 3.58
C SER A 398 -6.77 -46.41 2.60
N ARG A 399 -7.83 -45.65 2.28
CA ARG A 399 -7.75 -44.49 1.41
C ARG A 399 -6.91 -43.40 2.01
N ARG A 400 -7.05 -43.09 3.32
CA ARG A 400 -6.22 -42.10 4.04
C ARG A 400 -4.73 -42.47 4.01
N LYS A 401 -4.37 -43.77 4.15
CA LYS A 401 -2.99 -44.23 4.00
C LYS A 401 -2.45 -43.99 2.59
N ARG A 402 -3.23 -44.34 1.54
CA ARG A 402 -2.86 -44.12 0.14
C ARG A 402 -2.62 -42.65 -0.15
N ILE A 403 -3.53 -41.74 0.32
CA ILE A 403 -3.45 -40.29 0.14
C ILE A 403 -2.20 -39.77 0.85
N ALA A 404 -1.92 -40.19 2.08
CA ALA A 404 -0.74 -39.81 2.82
C ALA A 404 0.55 -40.19 2.09
N MET A 405 0.63 -41.43 1.56
CA MET A 405 1.76 -41.86 0.76
C MET A 405 1.92 -41.05 -0.53
N GLY A 406 0.82 -40.80 -1.26
CA GLY A 406 0.84 -40.07 -2.53
C GLY A 406 1.18 -38.58 -2.37
N SER A 407 0.91 -37.99 -1.22
CA SER A 407 1.20 -36.59 -0.90
C SER A 407 2.53 -36.38 -0.18
N GLY A 408 3.26 -37.47 0.19
CA GLY A 408 4.48 -37.36 0.99
C GLY A 408 4.21 -36.83 2.42
N THR A 409 3.01 -37.10 2.97
CA THR A 409 2.59 -36.65 4.30
C THR A 409 2.24 -37.84 5.20
N GLN A 410 1.83 -37.57 6.44
CA GLN A 410 1.40 -38.60 7.38
C GLN A 410 -0.14 -38.70 7.41
N VAL A 411 -0.65 -39.89 7.82
CA VAL A 411 -2.10 -40.08 8.00
C VAL A 411 -2.71 -39.09 8.99
N GLN A 412 -1.92 -38.65 9.95
CA GLN A 412 -2.31 -37.60 10.91
C GLN A 412 -2.58 -36.25 10.23
N ASP A 413 -1.79 -35.90 9.21
CA ASP A 413 -1.98 -34.65 8.45
C ASP A 413 -3.27 -34.72 7.63
N VAL A 414 -3.57 -35.85 7.02
CA VAL A 414 -4.84 -36.09 6.31
C VAL A 414 -6.03 -35.95 7.28
N ASN A 415 -5.95 -36.54 8.48
CA ASN A 415 -7.00 -36.42 9.49
C ASN A 415 -7.20 -34.98 9.98
N ARG A 416 -6.08 -34.25 10.16
CA ARG A 416 -6.12 -32.83 10.55
C ARG A 416 -6.83 -31.97 9.50
N LEU A 417 -6.49 -32.18 8.22
CA LEU A 417 -7.17 -31.47 7.11
C LEU A 417 -8.66 -31.75 7.09
N LEU A 418 -9.09 -33.01 7.21
CA LEU A 418 -10.50 -33.35 7.22
C LEU A 418 -11.26 -32.70 8.37
N LYS A 419 -10.63 -32.65 9.56
CA LYS A 419 -11.22 -31.96 10.72
C LYS A 419 -11.35 -30.46 10.46
N GLN A 420 -10.32 -29.81 9.95
CA GLN A 420 -10.35 -28.38 9.58
C GLN A 420 -11.42 -28.08 8.53
N PHE A 421 -11.56 -28.94 7.53
CA PHE A 421 -12.59 -28.81 6.51
C PHE A 421 -14.00 -28.92 7.11
N GLU A 422 -14.26 -29.87 8.01
CA GLU A 422 -15.54 -29.99 8.71
C GLU A 422 -15.85 -28.79 9.59
N GLU A 423 -14.85 -28.25 10.30
CA GLU A 423 -15.01 -27.06 11.13
C GLU A 423 -15.35 -25.84 10.26
N ALA A 424 -14.64 -25.66 9.14
CA ALA A 424 -14.94 -24.60 8.16
C ALA A 424 -16.36 -24.71 7.62
N ARG A 425 -16.81 -25.92 7.28
CA ARG A 425 -18.17 -26.19 6.79
C ARG A 425 -19.24 -25.91 7.85
N LYS A 426 -18.98 -26.24 9.13
CA LYS A 426 -19.86 -25.90 10.24
C LYS A 426 -19.95 -24.39 10.49
N MET A 427 -18.83 -23.69 10.43
CA MET A 427 -18.78 -22.23 10.60
C MET A 427 -19.57 -21.53 9.50
N MET A 428 -19.41 -21.95 8.25
CA MET A 428 -20.17 -21.41 7.12
C MET A 428 -21.67 -21.64 7.25
N LYS A 429 -22.10 -22.82 7.72
CA LYS A 429 -23.52 -23.09 8.01
C LYS A 429 -24.08 -22.15 9.09
N ARG A 430 -23.31 -21.86 10.14
CA ARG A 430 -23.74 -20.93 11.20
C ARG A 430 -23.91 -19.50 10.66
N LEU A 431 -23.02 -19.05 9.78
CA LEU A 431 -23.11 -17.72 9.15
C LEU A 431 -24.34 -17.61 8.23
N GLN A 432 -24.74 -18.68 7.54
CA GLN A 432 -25.99 -18.72 6.76
C GLN A 432 -27.24 -18.68 7.65
N GLY A 433 -27.24 -19.36 8.79
CA GLY A 433 -28.35 -19.31 9.75
C GLY A 433 -28.59 -17.93 10.35
N LEU A 434 -27.54 -17.12 10.49
CA LEU A 434 -27.63 -15.72 10.92
C LEU A 434 -28.18 -14.78 9.85
N ARG A 435 -28.11 -15.14 8.57
CA ARG A 435 -28.67 -14.37 7.43
C ARG A 435 -30.18 -14.55 7.28
N GLY A 436 -30.76 -15.63 7.79
CA GLY A 436 -32.20 -15.92 7.72
C GLY A 436 -33.04 -15.34 8.87
N GLY A 437 -32.44 -14.79 9.90
CA GLY A 437 -33.10 -14.15 11.05
C GLY A 437 -33.18 -12.63 10.88
N LYS A 438 -34.35 -12.03 11.18
CA LYS A 438 -34.63 -10.57 11.17
C LYS A 438 -33.80 -9.73 12.18
N GLY A 439 -32.54 -10.13 12.50
CA GLY A 439 -31.63 -9.43 13.40
C GLY A 439 -30.31 -9.19 12.72
N GLY A 440 -30.16 -8.06 12.04
CA GLY A 440 -28.86 -7.62 11.54
C GLY A 440 -27.89 -7.34 12.70
N PHE A 441 -26.60 -7.67 12.54
CA PHE A 441 -25.55 -7.27 13.47
C PHE A 441 -25.58 -5.74 13.60
N PRO A 442 -25.61 -5.17 14.80
CA PRO A 442 -25.43 -3.73 14.97
C PRO A 442 -23.98 -3.40 14.63
N GLY A 443 -23.75 -2.71 13.52
CA GLY A 443 -22.43 -2.20 13.16
C GLY A 443 -21.86 -2.63 11.81
N MET A 444 -22.48 -3.54 11.05
CA MET A 444 -22.04 -3.78 9.67
C MET A 444 -22.80 -2.90 8.68
N PRO A 445 -22.10 -2.09 7.84
CA PRO A 445 -22.74 -1.38 6.75
C PRO A 445 -23.33 -2.37 5.77
N LYS A 446 -24.56 -2.10 5.27
CA LYS A 446 -25.18 -2.86 4.19
C LYS A 446 -24.24 -2.82 2.98
N LEU A 447 -23.72 -3.96 2.58
CA LEU A 447 -22.98 -4.08 1.32
C LEU A 447 -23.93 -3.72 0.16
N PRO A 448 -23.50 -2.93 -0.83
CA PRO A 448 -24.35 -2.40 -1.89
C PRO A 448 -24.84 -3.44 -2.92
N PHE A 449 -24.69 -4.73 -2.64
CA PHE A 449 -25.09 -5.83 -3.54
C PHE A 449 -25.97 -6.87 -2.81
N MET A 450 -26.97 -6.39 -2.06
CA MET A 450 -28.11 -7.21 -1.65
C MET A 450 -29.42 -6.48 -1.92
#